data_38003a4d05dbb61691444af001558ebf
#
_entry.id   38003a4d05dbb61691444af001558ebf
#
_cell.length_a   1.000
_cell.length_b   1.000
_cell.length_c   1.000
_cell.angle_alpha   90.00
_cell.angle_beta   90.00
_cell.angle_gamma   90.00
#
_symmetry.space_group_name_H-M   'P 1'
#
loop_
_entity.id
_entity.type
_entity.pdbx_description
1 polymer ?
#
loop_
_entity_poly.entity_id
_entity_poly.type
_entity_poly.pdbx_seq_one_letter_code
_entity_poly.pdbx_strand_id
1 'polypeptide(L)'
;MLGYTAEEMLGQPVWKFTAGSETIKRIFEAKIAGDLPPGQAFEYAYCRKDGTTLVVLAEDRLLKDRTDTIIGIRTTIQDITKLKRTEEKLASLQKQLHQAQKMEVVGRLTGGIAHDFNNILTIIKGYSQLSLSGLNGSDPVRENIKEVYRATERATDLIRQLLAFSRKQIMEMRVLDLNVLLQNLNKILRRTIGEDIELVSVLADDPGRVKADPGQIEQVIMNLVVNARDAMPSGGKITITTANVEWNERDVSSHIGAAPGRYVEFSVSDTGIGMAPEVKEHIFEPFFTTKEEGKGTGLGLSVVYGIVNQTGGNIWVDSEPGQGTVFKIYLPRVYELLEELKGKVEVAELPRGSETVLVVEDDNQLRKLIVQVLQEQEYKTLEASCGDDALAICKEQKEPIHLLLVDVVMPRMNGIQLVERCREVDQEFKVLYMSGDADSVTIHHDVLVAGINYIRKPFTVQSLTRKVREILDEDLNPIV
;
A
#
# COMPACT_ATOMS: atom_id res chain seq x y z
N MET A 1 -31.40 20.82 29.19
CA MET A 1 -31.17 20.39 27.81
C MET A 1 -30.59 21.53 26.96
N LEU A 2 -31.29 22.66 26.78
CA LEU A 2 -30.84 23.78 25.96
C LEU A 2 -29.95 24.82 26.69
N GLY A 3 -29.87 24.76 28.02
CA GLY A 3 -29.04 25.69 28.82
C GLY A 3 -29.70 27.04 29.12
N TYR A 4 -30.92 27.26 28.64
CA TYR A 4 -31.71 28.47 28.95
C TYR A 4 -32.67 28.19 30.14
N THR A 5 -32.93 29.24 30.94
CA THR A 5 -33.97 29.19 31.96
C THR A 5 -35.35 29.36 31.35
N ALA A 6 -36.41 28.96 32.08
CA ALA A 6 -37.78 29.13 31.60
C ALA A 6 -38.14 30.62 31.38
N GLU A 7 -37.62 31.53 32.24
CA GLU A 7 -37.80 32.96 32.13
C GLU A 7 -37.14 33.54 30.88
N GLU A 8 -36.00 33.00 30.46
CA GLU A 8 -35.30 33.44 29.20
C GLU A 8 -36.03 32.95 27.95
N MET A 9 -36.79 31.88 28.04
CA MET A 9 -37.56 31.31 26.92
C MET A 9 -38.99 31.86 26.80
N LEU A 10 -39.60 32.22 27.91
CA LEU A 10 -40.94 32.74 27.93
C LEU A 10 -41.05 34.01 27.10
N GLY A 11 -42.10 34.07 26.24
CA GLY A 11 -42.32 35.20 25.32
C GLY A 11 -41.39 35.27 24.12
N GLN A 12 -40.45 34.33 23.96
CA GLN A 12 -39.60 34.25 22.79
C GLN A 12 -40.13 33.21 21.79
N PRO A 13 -40.02 33.44 20.47
CA PRO A 13 -40.45 32.46 19.48
C PRO A 13 -39.52 31.24 19.50
N VAL A 14 -40.07 30.02 19.43
CA VAL A 14 -39.35 28.74 19.54
C VAL A 14 -38.24 28.60 18.47
N TRP A 15 -38.45 29.14 17.29
CA TRP A 15 -37.43 29.09 16.20
C TRP A 15 -36.19 29.96 16.46
N LYS A 16 -36.20 30.82 17.47
CA LYS A 16 -35.00 31.57 17.90
C LYS A 16 -33.93 30.63 18.46
N PHE A 17 -34.32 29.47 18.98
CA PHE A 17 -33.44 28.47 19.61
C PHE A 17 -33.03 27.35 18.65
N THR A 18 -33.41 27.44 17.36
CA THR A 18 -33.14 26.39 16.36
C THR A 18 -32.12 26.85 15.33
N ALA A 19 -31.32 25.92 14.82
CA ALA A 19 -30.50 26.14 13.65
C ALA A 19 -31.40 26.10 12.40
N GLY A 20 -31.51 27.22 11.68
CA GLY A 20 -32.43 27.33 10.53
C GLY A 20 -33.80 27.90 10.90
N SER A 21 -33.82 28.97 11.67
CA SER A 21 -35.02 29.64 12.24
C SER A 21 -36.16 29.90 11.24
N GLU A 22 -35.86 30.27 10.00
CA GLU A 22 -36.87 30.61 8.97
C GLU A 22 -37.65 29.37 8.50
N THR A 23 -36.96 28.23 8.30
CA THR A 23 -37.59 26.97 7.88
C THR A 23 -38.51 26.45 8.97
N ILE A 24 -38.04 26.48 10.21
CA ILE A 24 -38.80 26.03 11.39
C ILE A 24 -40.03 26.91 11.61
N LYS A 25 -39.87 28.24 11.47
CA LYS A 25 -41.02 29.18 11.53
C LYS A 25 -42.12 28.79 10.54
N ARG A 26 -41.78 28.57 9.27
CA ARG A 26 -42.77 28.15 8.24
C ARG A 26 -43.46 26.82 8.60
N ILE A 27 -42.75 25.86 9.14
CA ILE A 27 -43.32 24.58 9.56
C ILE A 27 -44.35 24.80 10.69
N PHE A 28 -44.04 25.63 11.69
CA PHE A 28 -44.98 25.94 12.77
C PHE A 28 -46.21 26.71 12.26
N GLU A 29 -46.03 27.68 11.39
CA GLU A 29 -47.12 28.43 10.76
C GLU A 29 -48.06 27.50 9.96
N ALA A 30 -47.50 26.59 9.15
CA ALA A 30 -48.28 25.63 8.38
C ALA A 30 -49.04 24.63 9.27
N LYS A 31 -48.46 24.22 10.41
CA LYS A 31 -49.15 23.37 11.39
C LYS A 31 -50.33 24.07 12.06
N ILE A 32 -50.20 25.35 12.40
CA ILE A 32 -51.28 26.16 12.97
C ILE A 32 -52.38 26.40 11.96
N ALA A 33 -52.02 26.62 10.68
CA ALA A 33 -52.98 26.78 9.58
C ALA A 33 -53.71 25.47 9.21
N GLY A 34 -53.23 24.31 9.69
CA GLY A 34 -53.82 23.00 9.37
C GLY A 34 -53.30 22.39 8.08
N ASP A 35 -52.30 23.01 7.41
CA ASP A 35 -51.72 22.55 6.16
C ASP A 35 -50.77 21.35 6.33
N LEU A 36 -50.27 21.13 7.56
CA LEU A 36 -49.45 19.97 7.93
C LEU A 36 -50.10 19.12 9.00
N PRO A 37 -50.15 17.77 8.84
CA PRO A 37 -50.75 16.90 9.83
C PRO A 37 -49.99 16.94 11.16
N PRO A 38 -50.68 17.00 12.30
CA PRO A 38 -50.04 16.85 13.61
C PRO A 38 -49.57 15.39 13.83
N GLY A 39 -48.54 15.22 14.66
CA GLY A 39 -48.14 13.88 15.13
C GLY A 39 -47.01 13.23 14.35
N GLN A 40 -46.44 13.85 13.34
CA GLN A 40 -45.18 13.38 12.78
C GLN A 40 -44.01 13.89 13.62
N ALA A 41 -43.10 12.97 13.95
CA ALA A 41 -41.84 13.34 14.58
C ALA A 41 -40.86 13.85 13.52
N PHE A 42 -40.22 14.95 13.82
CA PHE A 42 -39.23 15.57 12.94
C PHE A 42 -37.90 15.73 13.66
N GLU A 43 -36.80 15.63 12.89
CA GLU A 43 -35.46 15.92 13.40
C GLU A 43 -35.16 17.40 13.22
N TYR A 44 -34.79 18.05 14.33
CA TYR A 44 -34.38 19.45 14.32
C TYR A 44 -33.02 19.62 15.00
N ALA A 45 -32.29 20.64 14.58
CA ALA A 45 -31.09 21.09 15.27
C ALA A 45 -31.42 22.32 16.14
N TYR A 46 -31.23 22.19 17.46
CA TYR A 46 -31.35 23.32 18.39
C TYR A 46 -29.95 23.86 18.75
N CYS A 47 -29.88 25.16 18.97
CA CYS A 47 -28.67 25.82 19.48
C CYS A 47 -28.77 25.95 21.00
N ARG A 48 -27.80 25.42 21.71
CA ARG A 48 -27.68 25.62 23.16
C ARG A 48 -27.16 27.04 23.46
N LYS A 49 -27.34 27.47 24.69
CA LYS A 49 -26.85 28.79 25.17
C LYS A 49 -25.32 28.94 25.07
N ASP A 50 -24.59 27.84 25.14
CA ASP A 50 -23.15 27.78 24.98
C ASP A 50 -22.67 27.78 23.52
N GLY A 51 -23.59 27.88 22.55
CA GLY A 51 -23.33 27.85 21.11
C GLY A 51 -23.19 26.46 20.50
N THR A 52 -23.27 25.39 21.29
CA THR A 52 -23.24 24.02 20.75
C THR A 52 -24.58 23.63 20.13
N THR A 53 -24.52 22.73 19.14
CA THR A 53 -25.72 22.22 18.45
C THR A 53 -26.20 20.92 19.05
N LEU A 54 -27.51 20.80 19.24
CA LEU A 54 -28.22 19.63 19.75
C LEU A 54 -29.16 19.10 18.69
N VAL A 55 -29.02 17.85 18.29
CA VAL A 55 -29.98 17.21 17.39
C VAL A 55 -31.10 16.58 18.23
N VAL A 56 -32.32 16.97 17.95
CA VAL A 56 -33.50 16.47 18.68
C VAL A 56 -34.53 15.85 17.74
N LEU A 57 -35.21 14.85 18.24
CA LEU A 57 -36.46 14.36 17.68
C LEU A 57 -37.59 15.11 18.37
N ALA A 58 -38.38 15.87 17.62
CA ALA A 58 -39.47 16.68 18.12
C ALA A 58 -40.80 16.14 17.62
N GLU A 59 -41.74 15.88 18.51
CA GLU A 59 -43.13 15.52 18.22
C GLU A 59 -44.06 16.63 18.68
N ASP A 60 -44.82 17.18 17.76
CA ASP A 60 -45.75 18.29 18.01
C ASP A 60 -47.18 17.82 18.10
N ARG A 61 -47.91 18.31 19.12
CA ARG A 61 -49.37 18.10 19.27
C ARG A 61 -50.07 19.43 19.37
N LEU A 62 -51.14 19.57 18.60
CA LEU A 62 -52.02 20.76 18.68
C LEU A 62 -52.85 20.72 19.97
N LEU A 63 -52.83 21.82 20.69
CA LEU A 63 -53.70 22.04 21.83
C LEU A 63 -54.94 22.77 21.33
N LYS A 64 -56.15 22.22 21.63
CA LYS A 64 -57.40 22.78 21.24
C LYS A 64 -58.23 23.10 22.49
N ASP A 65 -59.07 24.14 22.40
CA ASP A 65 -60.03 24.49 23.42
C ASP A 65 -61.34 23.66 23.29
N ARG A 66 -62.35 23.99 24.12
CA ARG A 66 -63.65 23.31 24.09
C ARG A 66 -64.46 23.56 22.82
N THR A 67 -64.05 24.52 22.00
CA THR A 67 -64.69 24.91 20.76
C THR A 67 -63.91 24.40 19.53
N ASP A 68 -62.95 23.47 19.72
CA ASP A 68 -62.08 22.89 18.71
C ASP A 68 -61.09 23.93 18.05
N THR A 69 -60.96 25.10 18.67
CA THR A 69 -60.01 26.14 18.22
C THR A 69 -58.62 25.83 18.72
N ILE A 70 -57.61 25.93 17.81
CA ILE A 70 -56.19 25.72 18.16
C ILE A 70 -55.71 26.87 19.05
N ILE A 71 -55.33 26.55 20.29
CA ILE A 71 -54.85 27.51 21.30
C ILE A 71 -53.32 27.42 21.49
N GLY A 72 -52.67 26.42 20.90
CA GLY A 72 -51.23 26.26 21.00
C GLY A 72 -50.71 24.95 20.44
N ILE A 73 -49.39 24.76 20.52
CA ILE A 73 -48.68 23.55 20.15
C ILE A 73 -47.84 23.10 21.35
N ARG A 74 -48.00 21.84 21.74
CA ARG A 74 -47.12 21.19 22.72
C ARG A 74 -46.08 20.36 21.99
N THR A 75 -44.80 20.69 22.12
CA THR A 75 -43.68 19.96 21.53
C THR A 75 -42.99 19.11 22.59
N THR A 76 -42.88 17.80 22.34
CA THR A 76 -42.03 16.91 23.11
C THR A 76 -40.69 16.78 22.39
N ILE A 77 -39.59 16.96 23.09
CA ILE A 77 -38.25 16.99 22.52
C ILE A 77 -37.41 15.88 23.18
N GLN A 78 -36.79 15.02 22.35
CA GLN A 78 -35.85 14.01 22.80
C GLN A 78 -34.47 14.31 22.20
N ASP A 79 -33.44 14.37 23.04
CA ASP A 79 -32.06 14.51 22.56
C ASP A 79 -31.59 13.21 21.89
N ILE A 80 -31.32 13.27 20.60
CA ILE A 80 -30.82 12.13 19.80
C ILE A 80 -29.38 12.35 19.31
N THR A 81 -28.67 13.36 19.83
CA THR A 81 -27.33 13.72 19.40
C THR A 81 -26.34 12.55 19.52
N LYS A 82 -26.41 11.81 20.66
CA LYS A 82 -25.56 10.64 20.88
C LYS A 82 -25.91 9.50 19.92
N LEU A 83 -27.21 9.31 19.65
CA LEU A 83 -27.67 8.28 18.71
C LEU A 83 -27.15 8.58 17.31
N LYS A 84 -27.33 9.79 16.80
CA LYS A 84 -26.85 10.22 15.46
C LYS A 84 -25.35 10.07 15.32
N ARG A 85 -24.56 10.53 16.29
CA ARG A 85 -23.10 10.35 16.27
C ARG A 85 -22.69 8.87 16.24
N THR A 86 -23.45 8.02 16.93
CA THR A 86 -23.19 6.57 16.94
C THR A 86 -23.55 5.94 15.60
N GLU A 87 -24.67 6.32 14.99
CA GLU A 87 -25.09 5.89 13.65
C GLU A 87 -24.08 6.29 12.58
N GLU A 88 -23.63 7.56 12.58
CA GLU A 88 -22.60 8.05 11.67
C GLU A 88 -21.28 7.30 11.82
N LYS A 89 -20.86 7.06 13.07
CA LYS A 89 -19.65 6.27 13.36
C LYS A 89 -19.79 4.82 12.89
N LEU A 90 -20.95 4.23 13.08
CA LEU A 90 -21.26 2.86 12.67
C LEU A 90 -21.25 2.74 11.14
N ALA A 91 -21.88 3.68 10.43
CA ALA A 91 -21.87 3.75 8.98
C ALA A 91 -20.44 3.92 8.41
N SER A 92 -19.62 4.78 9.04
CA SER A 92 -18.22 4.94 8.69
C SER A 92 -17.41 3.65 8.89
N LEU A 93 -17.57 2.99 10.04
CA LEU A 93 -16.90 1.70 10.33
C LEU A 93 -17.35 0.59 9.38
N GLN A 94 -18.64 0.53 9.03
CA GLN A 94 -19.13 -0.43 8.05
C GLN A 94 -18.53 -0.20 6.66
N LYS A 95 -18.40 1.06 6.22
CA LYS A 95 -17.73 1.42 4.95
C LYS A 95 -16.27 0.97 4.97
N GLN A 96 -15.54 1.23 6.06
CA GLN A 96 -14.15 0.79 6.24
C GLN A 96 -14.01 -0.74 6.24
N LEU A 97 -14.90 -1.45 6.94
CA LEU A 97 -14.90 -2.91 6.98
C LEU A 97 -15.14 -3.52 5.59
N HIS A 98 -16.12 -2.98 4.87
CA HIS A 98 -16.44 -3.44 3.52
C HIS A 98 -15.27 -3.22 2.55
N GLN A 99 -14.60 -2.07 2.66
CA GLN A 99 -13.39 -1.76 1.89
C GLN A 99 -12.24 -2.74 2.24
N ALA A 100 -12.04 -3.02 3.54
CA ALA A 100 -11.03 -3.97 3.99
C ALA A 100 -11.29 -5.40 3.50
N GLN A 101 -12.57 -5.84 3.51
CA GLN A 101 -12.97 -7.16 3.00
C GLN A 101 -12.75 -7.28 1.48
N LYS A 102 -13.14 -6.25 0.70
CA LYS A 102 -12.84 -6.22 -0.75
C LYS A 102 -11.33 -6.35 -1.00
N MET A 103 -10.54 -5.64 -0.22
CA MET A 103 -9.07 -5.65 -0.32
C MET A 103 -8.48 -7.02 0.01
N GLU A 104 -9.02 -7.72 1.02
CA GLU A 104 -8.58 -9.06 1.41
C GLU A 104 -8.84 -10.10 0.31
N VAL A 105 -10.01 -10.06 -0.32
CA VAL A 105 -10.36 -10.98 -1.42
C VAL A 105 -9.45 -10.73 -2.62
N VAL A 106 -9.26 -9.48 -3.02
CA VAL A 106 -8.35 -9.11 -4.12
C VAL A 106 -6.91 -9.57 -3.79
N GLY A 107 -6.43 -9.30 -2.57
CA GLY A 107 -5.09 -9.69 -2.14
C GLY A 107 -4.84 -11.21 -2.19
N ARG A 108 -5.83 -12.02 -1.78
CA ARG A 108 -5.71 -13.49 -1.80
C ARG A 108 -5.69 -14.07 -3.22
N LEU A 109 -6.54 -13.54 -4.12
CA LEU A 109 -6.57 -13.95 -5.53
C LEU A 109 -5.29 -13.53 -6.26
N THR A 110 -4.82 -12.32 -5.97
CA THR A 110 -3.63 -11.75 -6.62
C THR A 110 -2.35 -12.49 -6.23
N GLY A 111 -2.25 -12.98 -4.98
CA GLY A 111 -1.06 -13.69 -4.49
C GLY A 111 -0.74 -14.96 -5.30
N GLY A 112 -1.70 -15.86 -5.50
CA GLY A 112 -1.49 -17.10 -6.27
C GLY A 112 -1.19 -16.84 -7.74
N ILE A 113 -1.93 -15.91 -8.36
CA ILE A 113 -1.72 -15.53 -9.76
C ILE A 113 -0.32 -14.92 -9.97
N ALA A 114 0.12 -14.08 -9.04
CA ALA A 114 1.41 -13.40 -9.16
C ALA A 114 2.61 -14.34 -9.05
N HIS A 115 2.52 -15.41 -8.27
CA HIS A 115 3.53 -16.47 -8.23
C HIS A 115 3.78 -17.06 -9.62
N ASP A 116 2.72 -17.48 -10.32
CA ASP A 116 2.82 -18.07 -11.65
C ASP A 116 3.37 -17.08 -12.68
N PHE A 117 2.94 -15.82 -12.61
CA PHE A 117 3.49 -14.78 -13.47
C PHE A 117 4.97 -14.50 -13.19
N ASN A 118 5.40 -14.49 -11.93
CA ASN A 118 6.80 -14.28 -11.55
C ASN A 118 7.69 -15.40 -12.10
N ASN A 119 7.23 -16.66 -12.08
CA ASN A 119 7.93 -17.77 -12.70
C ASN A 119 8.09 -17.56 -14.21
N ILE A 120 6.98 -17.25 -14.93
CA ILE A 120 7.02 -16.97 -16.37
C ILE A 120 7.97 -15.80 -16.70
N LEU A 121 7.88 -14.70 -15.96
CA LEU A 121 8.76 -13.53 -16.19
C LEU A 121 10.22 -13.84 -15.90
N THR A 122 10.50 -14.69 -14.89
CA THR A 122 11.88 -15.14 -14.59
C THR A 122 12.44 -15.92 -15.78
N ILE A 123 11.64 -16.82 -16.36
CA ILE A 123 12.02 -17.61 -17.52
C ILE A 123 12.29 -16.72 -18.74
N ILE A 124 11.35 -15.81 -19.09
CA ILE A 124 11.52 -14.92 -20.25
C ILE A 124 12.73 -14.02 -20.07
N LYS A 125 12.91 -13.44 -18.87
CA LYS A 125 14.03 -12.56 -18.55
C LYS A 125 15.35 -13.30 -18.62
N GLY A 126 15.44 -14.50 -18.04
CA GLY A 126 16.63 -15.34 -18.04
C GLY A 126 17.07 -15.75 -19.43
N TYR A 127 16.17 -16.33 -20.25
CA TYR A 127 16.51 -16.69 -21.63
C TYR A 127 16.81 -15.50 -22.52
N SER A 128 16.17 -14.34 -22.29
CA SER A 128 16.54 -13.11 -23.01
C SER A 128 17.97 -12.67 -22.68
N GLN A 129 18.38 -12.77 -21.40
CA GLN A 129 19.77 -12.45 -20.99
C GLN A 129 20.80 -13.43 -21.57
N LEU A 130 20.53 -14.74 -21.48
CA LEU A 130 21.40 -15.77 -22.06
C LEU A 130 21.55 -15.57 -23.58
N SER A 131 20.45 -15.29 -24.28
CA SER A 131 20.51 -15.01 -25.73
C SER A 131 21.32 -13.74 -26.03
N LEU A 132 21.17 -12.68 -25.24
CA LEU A 132 21.95 -11.44 -25.43
C LEU A 132 23.43 -11.61 -25.16
N SER A 133 23.83 -12.52 -24.28
CA SER A 133 25.25 -12.83 -24.01
C SER A 133 25.91 -13.63 -25.15
N GLY A 134 25.15 -14.48 -25.83
CA GLY A 134 25.62 -15.28 -26.97
C GLY A 134 25.62 -14.58 -28.32
N LEU A 135 24.95 -13.42 -28.48
CA LEU A 135 24.84 -12.69 -29.73
C LEU A 135 25.95 -11.65 -29.89
N ASN A 136 26.52 -11.58 -31.08
CA ASN A 136 27.48 -10.51 -31.45
C ASN A 136 26.80 -9.14 -31.40
N GLY A 137 27.59 -8.09 -31.14
CA GLY A 137 27.09 -6.71 -31.01
C GLY A 137 26.34 -6.15 -32.23
N SER A 138 26.62 -6.68 -33.43
CA SER A 138 26.03 -6.31 -34.71
C SER A 138 24.88 -7.18 -35.18
N ASP A 139 24.45 -8.16 -34.39
CA ASP A 139 23.34 -9.06 -34.76
C ASP A 139 22.00 -8.30 -34.74
N PRO A 140 21.25 -8.29 -35.86
CA PRO A 140 19.95 -7.60 -35.92
C PRO A 140 18.89 -8.18 -34.94
N VAL A 141 19.03 -9.44 -34.52
CA VAL A 141 18.14 -10.08 -33.54
C VAL A 141 18.35 -9.51 -32.14
N ARG A 142 19.53 -8.97 -31.86
CA ARG A 142 19.89 -8.43 -30.53
C ARG A 142 18.92 -7.34 -30.06
N GLU A 143 18.51 -6.44 -30.96
CA GLU A 143 17.59 -5.35 -30.59
C GLU A 143 16.18 -5.88 -30.30
N ASN A 144 15.71 -6.87 -31.03
CA ASN A 144 14.43 -7.52 -30.75
C ASN A 144 14.42 -8.19 -29.37
N ILE A 145 15.49 -8.88 -29.00
CA ILE A 145 15.60 -9.50 -27.67
C ILE A 145 15.69 -8.46 -26.55
N LYS A 146 16.36 -7.33 -26.76
CA LYS A 146 16.34 -6.22 -25.83
C LYS A 146 14.92 -5.67 -25.60
N GLU A 147 14.11 -5.55 -26.65
CA GLU A 147 12.72 -5.13 -26.52
C GLU A 147 11.87 -6.16 -25.74
N VAL A 148 12.07 -7.46 -25.94
CA VAL A 148 11.46 -8.52 -25.13
C VAL A 148 11.86 -8.38 -23.66
N TYR A 149 13.15 -8.16 -23.40
CA TYR A 149 13.66 -7.94 -22.04
C TYR A 149 13.02 -6.71 -21.38
N ARG A 150 12.96 -5.57 -22.09
CA ARG A 150 12.30 -4.35 -21.59
C ARG A 150 10.80 -4.55 -21.34
N ALA A 151 10.12 -5.32 -22.21
CA ALA A 151 8.72 -5.65 -22.02
C ALA A 151 8.50 -6.51 -20.75
N THR A 152 9.43 -7.44 -20.48
CA THR A 152 9.41 -8.26 -19.27
C THR A 152 9.63 -7.43 -18.01
N GLU A 153 10.50 -6.41 -18.05
CA GLU A 153 10.68 -5.49 -16.92
C GLU A 153 9.39 -4.70 -16.64
N ARG A 154 8.74 -4.16 -17.68
CA ARG A 154 7.44 -3.48 -17.52
C ARG A 154 6.37 -4.40 -16.93
N ALA A 155 6.30 -5.66 -17.37
CA ALA A 155 5.36 -6.64 -16.83
C ALA A 155 5.67 -6.96 -15.36
N THR A 156 6.95 -7.09 -14.98
CA THR A 156 7.38 -7.27 -13.59
C THR A 156 6.91 -6.13 -12.71
N ASP A 157 7.07 -4.88 -13.16
CA ASP A 157 6.63 -3.71 -12.41
C ASP A 157 5.10 -3.67 -12.24
N LEU A 158 4.33 -4.06 -13.26
CA LEU A 158 2.87 -4.19 -13.17
C LEU A 158 2.45 -5.25 -12.14
N ILE A 159 3.14 -6.39 -12.11
CA ILE A 159 2.86 -7.45 -11.13
C ILE A 159 3.22 -6.99 -9.71
N ARG A 160 4.34 -6.28 -9.53
CA ARG A 160 4.68 -5.68 -8.25
C ARG A 160 3.61 -4.68 -7.78
N GLN A 161 3.10 -3.85 -8.68
CA GLN A 161 1.99 -2.94 -8.38
C GLN A 161 0.73 -3.72 -7.98
N LEU A 162 0.45 -4.83 -8.63
CA LEU A 162 -0.70 -5.68 -8.35
C LEU A 162 -0.55 -6.43 -7.02
N LEU A 163 0.67 -6.88 -6.67
CA LEU A 163 1.00 -7.52 -5.40
C LEU A 163 1.01 -6.58 -4.19
N ALA A 164 1.26 -5.29 -4.40
CA ALA A 164 1.16 -4.29 -3.32
C ALA A 164 -0.26 -4.22 -2.71
N PHE A 165 -1.28 -4.80 -3.35
CA PHE A 165 -2.62 -5.02 -2.79
C PHE A 165 -2.70 -6.24 -1.88
N SER A 166 -1.80 -7.22 -2.04
CA SER A 166 -1.79 -8.39 -1.18
C SER A 166 -1.18 -8.01 0.17
N ARG A 167 -1.93 -8.16 1.27
CA ARG A 167 -1.42 -7.99 2.65
C ARG A 167 -0.20 -8.86 2.98
N LYS A 168 0.30 -9.64 2.01
CA LYS A 168 1.35 -10.65 2.18
C LYS A 168 2.74 -10.22 1.71
N GLN A 169 2.92 -8.96 1.28
CA GLN A 169 4.27 -8.49 0.94
C GLN A 169 5.07 -8.26 2.21
N ILE A 170 6.22 -8.93 2.34
CA ILE A 170 7.16 -8.69 3.43
C ILE A 170 7.76 -7.33 3.22
N MET A 171 7.60 -6.50 4.24
CA MET A 171 8.24 -5.20 4.31
C MET A 171 9.62 -5.37 4.97
N GLU A 172 10.66 -4.98 4.29
CA GLU A 172 11.94 -4.72 4.94
C GLU A 172 11.87 -3.38 5.68
N MET A 173 11.25 -3.40 6.86
CA MET A 173 11.10 -2.20 7.69
C MET A 173 12.46 -1.70 8.17
N ARG A 174 12.92 -0.58 7.59
CA ARG A 174 14.18 0.08 7.94
C ARG A 174 13.92 1.49 8.45
N VAL A 175 14.84 2.01 9.24
CA VAL A 175 14.81 3.42 9.66
C VAL A 175 15.31 4.27 8.50
N LEU A 176 14.44 5.14 7.97
CA LEU A 176 14.68 5.94 6.77
C LEU A 176 14.70 7.43 7.09
N ASP A 177 15.55 8.13 6.35
CA ASP A 177 15.46 9.57 6.15
C ASP A 177 14.79 9.82 4.79
N LEU A 178 13.59 10.42 4.80
CA LEU A 178 12.83 10.69 3.57
C LEU A 178 13.54 11.67 2.64
N ASN A 179 14.34 12.60 3.17
CA ASN A 179 15.09 13.53 2.32
C ASN A 179 16.18 12.83 1.51
N VAL A 180 16.88 11.86 2.12
CA VAL A 180 17.89 11.05 1.42
C VAL A 180 17.25 10.24 0.31
N LEU A 181 16.09 9.63 0.58
CA LEU A 181 15.33 8.86 -0.40
C LEU A 181 14.89 9.74 -1.58
N LEU A 182 14.31 10.92 -1.30
CA LEU A 182 13.88 11.87 -2.32
C LEU A 182 15.03 12.40 -3.17
N GLN A 183 16.20 12.67 -2.57
CA GLN A 183 17.41 13.08 -3.30
C GLN A 183 17.87 11.99 -4.26
N ASN A 184 17.87 10.73 -3.85
CA ASN A 184 18.23 9.60 -4.70
C ASN A 184 17.25 9.43 -5.87
N LEU A 185 15.97 9.65 -5.66
CA LEU A 185 14.93 9.55 -6.68
C LEU A 185 14.90 10.74 -7.65
N ASN A 186 15.46 11.90 -7.30
CA ASN A 186 15.29 13.15 -8.05
C ASN A 186 15.61 13.01 -9.55
N LYS A 187 16.70 12.29 -9.91
CA LYS A 187 17.07 12.06 -11.32
C LYS A 187 16.02 11.23 -12.07
N ILE A 188 15.46 10.23 -11.41
CA ILE A 188 14.43 9.35 -11.98
C ILE A 188 13.13 10.12 -12.15
N LEU A 189 12.73 10.88 -11.11
CA LEU A 189 11.53 11.71 -11.13
C LEU A 189 11.56 12.72 -12.29
N ARG A 190 12.65 13.48 -12.44
CA ARG A 190 12.81 14.44 -13.55
C ARG A 190 12.68 13.79 -14.92
N ARG A 191 13.25 12.60 -15.10
CA ARG A 191 13.14 11.85 -16.36
C ARG A 191 11.70 11.36 -16.61
N THR A 192 10.96 11.05 -15.56
CA THR A 192 9.58 10.52 -15.64
C THR A 192 8.56 11.60 -15.96
N ILE A 193 8.73 12.81 -15.41
CA ILE A 193 7.75 13.91 -15.61
C ILE A 193 7.90 14.63 -16.94
N GLY A 194 9.09 14.57 -17.58
CA GLY A 194 9.38 15.31 -18.82
C GLY A 194 9.87 16.74 -18.56
N GLU A 195 10.15 17.47 -19.66
CA GLU A 195 10.72 18.82 -19.58
C GLU A 195 9.65 19.90 -19.38
N ASP A 196 8.40 19.60 -19.66
CA ASP A 196 7.26 20.54 -19.60
C ASP A 196 6.74 20.79 -18.17
N ILE A 197 7.24 20.02 -17.16
CA ILE A 197 6.81 20.12 -15.78
C ILE A 197 7.98 20.50 -14.87
N GLU A 198 7.79 21.58 -14.10
CA GLU A 198 8.77 22.00 -13.08
C GLU A 198 8.67 21.12 -11.82
N LEU A 199 9.78 20.47 -11.44
CA LEU A 199 9.86 19.75 -10.17
C LEU A 199 10.60 20.59 -9.12
N VAL A 200 9.90 20.93 -8.04
CA VAL A 200 10.41 21.68 -6.89
C VAL A 200 10.36 20.81 -5.64
N SER A 201 11.47 20.79 -4.91
CA SER A 201 11.55 20.08 -3.61
C SER A 201 11.80 21.10 -2.50
N VAL A 202 10.89 21.16 -1.53
CA VAL A 202 10.98 21.99 -0.32
C VAL A 202 11.08 21.07 0.87
N LEU A 203 12.30 20.71 1.23
CA LEU A 203 12.58 19.69 2.23
C LEU A 203 12.93 20.36 3.56
N ALA A 204 12.42 19.81 4.67
CA ALA A 204 12.80 20.24 6.02
C ALA A 204 14.30 20.00 6.26
N ASP A 205 14.98 20.89 7.00
CA ASP A 205 16.42 20.76 7.28
C ASP A 205 16.76 19.49 8.07
N ASP A 206 15.90 19.10 9.04
CA ASP A 206 16.04 17.89 9.85
C ASP A 206 14.68 17.17 9.94
N PRO A 207 14.29 16.42 8.90
CA PRO A 207 13.08 15.62 8.97
C PRO A 207 13.28 14.48 9.98
N GLY A 208 12.26 14.22 10.79
CA GLY A 208 12.24 13.04 11.64
C GLY A 208 12.44 11.77 10.80
N ARG A 209 12.90 10.71 11.45
CA ARG A 209 13.05 9.40 10.81
C ARG A 209 11.74 8.65 10.85
N VAL A 210 11.53 7.78 9.86
CA VAL A 210 10.36 6.91 9.75
C VAL A 210 10.82 5.46 9.62
N LYS A 211 10.01 4.53 10.10
CA LYS A 211 10.26 3.10 9.93
C LYS A 211 9.38 2.58 8.81
N ALA A 212 9.97 2.31 7.65
CA ALA A 212 9.25 1.91 6.44
C ALA A 212 10.16 1.09 5.51
N ASP A 213 9.57 0.43 4.54
CA ASP A 213 10.29 -0.22 3.45
C ASP A 213 10.67 0.83 2.39
N PRO A 214 11.98 1.00 2.06
CA PRO A 214 12.43 2.00 1.09
C PRO A 214 11.75 1.88 -0.26
N GLY A 215 11.67 0.65 -0.80
CA GLY A 215 11.07 0.39 -2.11
C GLY A 215 9.59 0.71 -2.17
N GLN A 216 8.86 0.49 -1.07
CA GLN A 216 7.45 0.87 -0.98
C GLN A 216 7.26 2.39 -0.91
N ILE A 217 8.09 3.10 -0.17
CA ILE A 217 8.03 4.57 -0.15
C ILE A 217 8.40 5.15 -1.51
N GLU A 218 9.42 4.60 -2.19
CA GLU A 218 9.73 4.96 -3.58
C GLU A 218 8.52 4.77 -4.50
N GLN A 219 7.79 3.67 -4.37
CA GLN A 219 6.57 3.39 -5.12
C GLN A 219 5.45 4.39 -4.84
N VAL A 220 5.27 4.78 -3.57
CA VAL A 220 4.32 5.85 -3.19
C VAL A 220 4.65 7.14 -3.91
N ILE A 221 5.93 7.57 -3.85
CA ILE A 221 6.41 8.81 -4.49
C ILE A 221 6.17 8.75 -6.00
N MET A 222 6.58 7.65 -6.65
CA MET A 222 6.42 7.47 -8.09
C MET A 222 4.95 7.51 -8.53
N ASN A 223 4.06 6.80 -7.82
CA ASN A 223 2.63 6.79 -8.15
C ASN A 223 2.00 8.18 -8.04
N LEU A 224 2.35 8.95 -7.00
CA LEU A 224 1.84 10.32 -6.84
C LEU A 224 2.39 11.25 -7.92
N VAL A 225 3.68 11.18 -8.23
CA VAL A 225 4.31 12.03 -9.25
C VAL A 225 3.80 11.70 -10.66
N VAL A 226 3.59 10.42 -10.98
CA VAL A 226 3.00 10.01 -12.28
C VAL A 226 1.56 10.51 -12.40
N ASN A 227 0.76 10.40 -11.34
CA ASN A 227 -0.61 10.93 -11.33
C ASN A 227 -0.63 12.45 -11.47
N ALA A 228 0.26 13.16 -10.79
CA ALA A 228 0.41 14.61 -10.91
C ALA A 228 0.78 15.01 -12.35
N ARG A 229 1.75 14.33 -13.00
CA ARG A 229 2.10 14.53 -14.42
C ARG A 229 0.89 14.34 -15.32
N ASP A 230 0.17 13.24 -15.15
CA ASP A 230 -0.99 12.91 -16.01
C ASP A 230 -2.14 13.89 -15.82
N ALA A 231 -2.23 14.59 -14.68
CA ALA A 231 -3.17 15.68 -14.43
C ALA A 231 -2.77 17.02 -15.06
N MET A 232 -1.56 17.11 -15.66
CA MET A 232 -0.99 18.33 -16.23
C MET A 232 -0.60 18.14 -17.71
N PRO A 233 -1.52 17.87 -18.62
CA PRO A 233 -1.21 17.60 -20.04
C PRO A 233 -0.61 18.79 -20.80
N SER A 234 -0.75 19.99 -20.27
CA SER A 234 -0.18 21.24 -20.84
C SER A 234 1.05 21.76 -20.07
N GLY A 235 1.66 20.88 -19.25
CA GLY A 235 2.73 21.30 -18.36
C GLY A 235 2.23 21.90 -17.05
N GLY A 236 3.15 22.23 -16.15
CA GLY A 236 2.81 22.77 -14.84
C GLY A 236 3.93 22.62 -13.83
N LYS A 237 3.58 22.50 -12.54
CA LYS A 237 4.52 22.40 -11.44
C LYS A 237 4.13 21.29 -10.47
N ILE A 238 5.11 20.47 -10.10
CA ILE A 238 5.01 19.51 -9.00
C ILE A 238 5.89 20.00 -7.87
N THR A 239 5.31 20.10 -6.67
CA THR A 239 6.05 20.46 -5.46
C THR A 239 6.03 19.28 -4.48
N ILE A 240 7.20 18.84 -4.04
CA ILE A 240 7.37 17.81 -3.02
C ILE A 240 7.85 18.48 -1.75
N THR A 241 7.18 18.23 -0.62
CA THR A 241 7.58 18.81 0.66
C THR A 241 7.78 17.75 1.73
N THR A 242 8.66 18.02 2.70
CA THR A 242 8.76 17.25 3.95
C THR A 242 8.68 18.21 5.14
N ALA A 243 8.01 17.79 6.22
CA ALA A 243 7.88 18.56 7.44
C ALA A 243 7.74 17.65 8.67
N ASN A 244 8.09 18.16 9.85
CA ASN A 244 7.75 17.53 11.11
C ASN A 244 6.42 18.10 11.62
N VAL A 245 5.50 17.23 12.00
CA VAL A 245 4.17 17.60 12.50
C VAL A 245 3.91 16.89 13.83
N GLU A 246 3.32 17.59 14.77
CA GLU A 246 2.88 17.04 16.05
C GLU A 246 1.37 17.25 16.18
N TRP A 247 0.61 16.16 16.32
CA TRP A 247 -0.84 16.20 16.49
C TRP A 247 -1.22 16.02 17.93
N ASN A 248 -2.08 16.90 18.39
CA ASN A 248 -2.70 16.82 19.71
C ASN A 248 -4.14 16.26 19.60
N GLU A 249 -4.80 16.01 20.74
CA GLU A 249 -6.16 15.46 20.78
C GLU A 249 -7.22 16.31 20.04
N ARG A 250 -6.99 17.62 19.88
CA ARG A 250 -7.90 18.52 19.16
C ARG A 250 -7.73 18.38 17.64
N ASP A 251 -6.48 18.23 17.19
CA ASP A 251 -6.17 18.06 15.76
C ASP A 251 -6.73 16.74 15.23
N VAL A 252 -6.67 15.68 16.05
CA VAL A 252 -7.19 14.35 15.73
C VAL A 252 -8.71 14.32 15.58
N SER A 253 -9.43 15.20 16.29
CA SER A 253 -10.91 15.28 16.19
C SER A 253 -11.43 15.69 14.83
N SER A 254 -10.62 16.37 14.02
CA SER A 254 -10.93 16.79 12.64
C SER A 254 -10.46 15.77 11.58
N HIS A 255 -9.70 14.73 11.97
CA HIS A 255 -9.06 13.77 11.07
C HIS A 255 -9.41 12.34 11.48
N ILE A 256 -10.39 11.75 10.82
CA ILE A 256 -10.91 10.39 11.12
C ILE A 256 -9.79 9.36 10.94
N GLY A 257 -9.49 8.59 12.00
CA GLY A 257 -8.49 7.51 11.98
C GLY A 257 -7.08 7.92 12.40
N ALA A 258 -6.83 9.19 12.69
CA ALA A 258 -5.56 9.66 13.21
C ALA A 258 -5.42 9.43 14.73
N ALA A 259 -4.19 9.25 15.21
CA ALA A 259 -3.85 9.22 16.63
C ALA A 259 -2.98 10.41 17.02
N PRO A 260 -3.05 10.92 18.27
CA PRO A 260 -2.11 11.93 18.73
C PRO A 260 -0.69 11.39 18.68
N GLY A 261 0.28 12.22 18.27
CA GLY A 261 1.67 11.80 18.18
C GLY A 261 2.51 12.68 17.27
N ARG A 262 3.77 12.28 17.10
CA ARG A 262 4.72 12.96 16.22
C ARG A 262 4.84 12.21 14.90
N TYR A 263 4.74 12.97 13.82
CA TYR A 263 4.73 12.44 12.45
C TYR A 263 5.74 13.20 11.60
N VAL A 264 6.20 12.53 10.56
CA VAL A 264 6.86 13.17 9.41
C VAL A 264 5.82 13.29 8.31
N GLU A 265 5.50 14.51 7.92
CA GLU A 265 4.67 14.81 6.76
C GLU A 265 5.52 14.75 5.50
N PHE A 266 5.01 14.07 4.51
CA PHE A 266 5.49 14.08 3.14
C PHE A 266 4.31 14.46 2.24
N SER A 267 4.47 15.49 1.40
CA SER A 267 3.40 15.88 0.50
C SER A 267 3.84 16.02 -0.95
N VAL A 268 2.92 15.73 -1.86
CA VAL A 268 3.05 15.96 -3.30
C VAL A 268 1.89 16.85 -3.75
N SER A 269 2.22 18.01 -4.29
CA SER A 269 1.26 18.98 -4.82
C SER A 269 1.48 19.19 -6.32
N ASP A 270 0.41 19.23 -7.09
CA ASP A 270 0.42 19.57 -8.51
C ASP A 270 -0.47 20.79 -8.80
N THR A 271 -0.26 21.43 -9.94
CA THR A 271 -1.06 22.52 -10.47
C THR A 271 -1.98 22.07 -11.61
N GLY A 272 -2.40 20.81 -11.60
CA GLY A 272 -3.17 20.18 -12.64
C GLY A 272 -4.67 20.50 -12.61
N ILE A 273 -5.43 19.66 -13.31
CA ILE A 273 -6.89 19.82 -13.48
C ILE A 273 -7.70 19.68 -12.18
N GLY A 274 -7.11 19.10 -11.12
CA GLY A 274 -7.80 18.81 -9.88
C GLY A 274 -8.90 17.76 -10.01
N MET A 275 -9.71 17.60 -8.95
CA MET A 275 -10.76 16.58 -8.88
C MET A 275 -12.06 17.16 -8.33
N ALA A 276 -13.19 16.71 -8.91
CA ALA A 276 -14.52 16.96 -8.38
C ALA A 276 -14.77 16.18 -7.07
N PRO A 277 -15.66 16.64 -6.17
CA PRO A 277 -15.96 15.97 -4.91
C PRO A 277 -16.35 14.49 -5.08
N GLU A 278 -17.15 14.18 -6.09
CA GLU A 278 -17.63 12.83 -6.39
C GLU A 278 -16.45 11.89 -6.77
N VAL A 279 -15.47 12.40 -7.49
CA VAL A 279 -14.24 11.65 -7.85
C VAL A 279 -13.40 11.43 -6.60
N LYS A 280 -13.24 12.45 -5.74
CA LYS A 280 -12.42 12.41 -4.53
C LYS A 280 -12.85 11.33 -3.54
N GLU A 281 -14.14 10.98 -3.50
CA GLU A 281 -14.64 9.90 -2.63
C GLU A 281 -14.19 8.49 -3.05
N HIS A 282 -13.86 8.29 -4.34
CA HIS A 282 -13.57 6.98 -4.92
C HIS A 282 -12.11 6.76 -5.32
N ILE A 283 -11.24 7.78 -5.25
CA ILE A 283 -9.86 7.71 -5.77
C ILE A 283 -8.98 6.60 -5.18
N PHE A 284 -9.29 6.13 -3.99
CA PHE A 284 -8.57 5.03 -3.33
C PHE A 284 -9.21 3.66 -3.58
N GLU A 285 -10.30 3.59 -4.35
CA GLU A 285 -10.91 2.31 -4.74
C GLU A 285 -10.06 1.64 -5.82
N PRO A 286 -9.79 0.32 -5.69
CA PRO A 286 -9.07 -0.42 -6.72
C PRO A 286 -9.80 -0.36 -8.07
N PHE A 287 -9.04 -0.21 -9.15
CA PHE A 287 -9.51 -0.11 -10.53
C PHE A 287 -10.33 1.15 -10.86
N PHE A 288 -10.53 2.05 -9.92
CA PHE A 288 -11.16 3.33 -10.19
C PHE A 288 -10.23 4.25 -10.99
N THR A 289 -10.69 4.74 -12.12
CA THR A 289 -9.93 5.66 -12.98
C THR A 289 -10.88 6.58 -13.74
N THR A 290 -10.48 7.83 -13.89
CA THR A 290 -11.15 8.84 -14.76
C THR A 290 -10.47 8.94 -16.13
N LYS A 291 -9.39 8.17 -16.36
CA LYS A 291 -8.66 8.13 -17.64
C LYS A 291 -9.39 7.23 -18.65
N GLU A 292 -9.15 7.47 -19.95
CA GLU A 292 -9.68 6.62 -21.02
C GLU A 292 -9.29 5.17 -20.86
N GLU A 293 -10.12 4.28 -21.36
CA GLU A 293 -9.92 2.83 -21.30
C GLU A 293 -8.54 2.43 -21.87
N GLY A 294 -7.76 1.71 -21.06
CA GLY A 294 -6.39 1.30 -21.41
C GLY A 294 -5.29 2.33 -21.07
N LYS A 295 -5.58 3.56 -20.68
CA LYS A 295 -4.60 4.58 -20.28
C LYS A 295 -4.36 4.69 -18.77
N GLY A 296 -5.20 4.06 -17.97
CA GLY A 296 -5.06 4.02 -16.52
C GLY A 296 -5.45 2.67 -15.95
N THR A 297 -4.61 2.11 -15.07
CA THR A 297 -4.91 0.84 -14.39
C THR A 297 -5.90 1.00 -13.23
N GLY A 298 -6.10 2.23 -12.74
CA GLY A 298 -6.90 2.52 -11.53
C GLY A 298 -6.29 1.95 -10.24
N LEU A 299 -5.03 1.50 -10.27
CA LEU A 299 -4.38 0.83 -9.16
C LEU A 299 -3.42 1.74 -8.37
N GLY A 300 -2.91 2.81 -8.96
CA GLY A 300 -1.84 3.62 -8.38
C GLY A 300 -2.18 4.21 -7.01
N LEU A 301 -3.33 4.86 -6.84
CA LEU A 301 -3.72 5.50 -5.59
C LEU A 301 -4.18 4.50 -4.52
N SER A 302 -4.78 3.38 -4.91
CA SER A 302 -5.12 2.32 -3.97
C SER A 302 -3.88 1.60 -3.42
N VAL A 303 -2.79 1.46 -4.23
CA VAL A 303 -1.46 1.03 -3.76
C VAL A 303 -0.91 2.03 -2.74
N VAL A 304 -0.93 3.32 -3.05
CA VAL A 304 -0.48 4.37 -2.12
C VAL A 304 -1.20 4.25 -0.78
N TYR A 305 -2.53 4.14 -0.80
CA TYR A 305 -3.34 3.97 0.41
C TYR A 305 -2.96 2.70 1.19
N GLY A 306 -2.77 1.58 0.49
CA GLY A 306 -2.35 0.32 1.11
C GLY A 306 -0.99 0.42 1.81
N ILE A 307 0.02 0.94 1.13
CA ILE A 307 1.39 1.10 1.66
C ILE A 307 1.40 2.03 2.89
N VAL A 308 0.73 3.19 2.79
CA VAL A 308 0.68 4.15 3.90
C VAL A 308 0.03 3.54 5.14
N ASN A 309 -1.09 2.84 4.98
CA ASN A 309 -1.76 2.17 6.10
C ASN A 309 -0.92 1.04 6.71
N GLN A 310 -0.21 0.25 5.88
CA GLN A 310 0.68 -0.82 6.35
C GLN A 310 1.87 -0.27 7.15
N THR A 311 2.33 0.93 6.81
CA THR A 311 3.40 1.63 7.54
C THR A 311 2.88 2.31 8.83
N GLY A 312 1.58 2.17 9.14
CA GLY A 312 0.94 2.82 10.30
C GLY A 312 0.72 4.33 10.10
N GLY A 313 0.80 4.79 8.86
CA GLY A 313 0.60 6.18 8.48
C GLY A 313 -0.83 6.52 8.09
N ASN A 314 -1.03 7.78 7.71
CA ASN A 314 -2.31 8.31 7.22
C ASN A 314 -2.10 9.12 5.94
N ILE A 315 -3.09 9.12 5.05
CA ILE A 315 -3.07 9.90 3.81
C ILE A 315 -4.33 10.74 3.68
N TRP A 316 -4.17 12.01 3.29
CA TRP A 316 -5.25 12.93 2.94
C TRP A 316 -5.04 13.55 1.58
N VAL A 317 -6.15 13.99 1.00
CA VAL A 317 -6.17 14.64 -0.29
C VAL A 317 -7.00 15.93 -0.23
N ASP A 318 -6.37 17.02 -0.66
CA ASP A 318 -7.03 18.31 -0.91
C ASP A 318 -6.99 18.54 -2.41
N SER A 319 -8.17 18.74 -3.04
CA SER A 319 -8.27 18.95 -4.48
C SER A 319 -9.56 19.66 -4.81
N GLU A 320 -9.46 20.62 -5.73
CA GLU A 320 -10.60 21.33 -6.32
C GLU A 320 -10.41 21.41 -7.84
N PRO A 321 -11.49 21.31 -8.63
CA PRO A 321 -11.40 21.43 -10.09
C PRO A 321 -10.68 22.72 -10.53
N GLY A 322 -9.64 22.57 -11.34
CA GLY A 322 -8.83 23.67 -11.87
C GLY A 322 -7.80 24.27 -10.92
N GLN A 323 -7.69 23.78 -9.67
CA GLN A 323 -6.71 24.28 -8.68
C GLN A 323 -5.59 23.26 -8.36
N GLY A 324 -5.59 22.10 -9.03
CA GLY A 324 -4.63 21.04 -8.77
C GLY A 324 -5.01 20.15 -7.60
N THR A 325 -4.03 19.34 -7.16
CA THR A 325 -4.21 18.37 -6.09
C THR A 325 -3.02 18.40 -5.13
N VAL A 326 -3.30 18.21 -3.83
CA VAL A 326 -2.30 18.02 -2.78
C VAL A 326 -2.59 16.71 -2.06
N PHE A 327 -1.66 15.77 -2.16
CA PHE A 327 -1.64 14.56 -1.32
C PHE A 327 -0.71 14.79 -0.14
N LYS A 328 -1.20 14.58 1.08
CA LYS A 328 -0.44 14.67 2.33
C LYS A 328 -0.39 13.31 2.99
N ILE A 329 0.80 12.82 3.25
CA ILE A 329 1.08 11.54 3.91
C ILE A 329 1.78 11.81 5.22
N TYR A 330 1.31 11.19 6.28
CA TYR A 330 1.85 11.33 7.63
C TYR A 330 2.34 9.96 8.10
N LEU A 331 3.64 9.82 8.30
CA LEU A 331 4.27 8.61 8.78
C LEU A 331 4.72 8.77 10.23
N PRO A 332 4.51 7.78 11.10
CA PRO A 332 4.94 7.87 12.51
C PRO A 332 6.45 8.12 12.61
N ARG A 333 6.83 9.12 13.40
CA ARG A 333 8.24 9.44 13.66
C ARG A 333 8.85 8.44 14.61
N VAL A 334 10.05 7.94 14.29
CA VAL A 334 10.85 7.06 15.14
C VAL A 334 12.16 7.73 15.56
N TYR A 335 12.77 7.26 16.66
CA TYR A 335 14.01 7.81 17.23
C TYR A 335 15.20 6.86 17.13
N GLU A 336 15.04 5.75 16.40
CA GLU A 336 16.09 4.75 16.16
C GLU A 336 17.19 5.32 15.25
N LEU A 337 18.43 4.79 15.36
CA LEU A 337 19.55 5.18 14.51
C LEU A 337 19.40 4.63 13.10
N LEU A 338 19.94 5.35 12.10
CA LEU A 338 19.97 4.89 10.71
C LEU A 338 20.82 3.63 10.58
N GLU A 339 20.29 2.60 9.91
CA GLU A 339 21.11 1.50 9.42
C GLU A 339 21.82 1.95 8.14
N GLU A 340 23.15 1.82 8.10
CA GLU A 340 23.95 2.20 6.94
C GLU A 340 23.59 1.36 5.72
N LEU A 341 23.18 1.99 4.64
CA LEU A 341 23.00 1.37 3.33
C LEU A 341 24.37 0.96 2.78
N LYS A 342 24.72 -0.32 2.87
CA LYS A 342 25.92 -0.84 2.22
C LYS A 342 25.72 -0.91 0.69
N GLY A 343 26.44 -0.05 -0.02
CA GLY A 343 27.25 -0.33 -1.17
C GLY A 343 26.63 -0.42 -2.56
N LYS A 344 27.12 0.47 -3.41
CA LYS A 344 27.10 0.41 -4.88
C LYS A 344 27.73 -0.88 -5.39
N VAL A 345 27.09 -1.49 -6.39
CA VAL A 345 27.62 -2.67 -7.07
C VAL A 345 28.41 -2.24 -8.31
N GLU A 346 29.72 -2.49 -8.33
CA GLU A 346 30.57 -2.44 -9.52
C GLU A 346 30.27 -3.63 -10.45
N VAL A 347 30.47 -3.40 -11.74
CA VAL A 347 30.34 -4.40 -12.81
C VAL A 347 31.56 -5.33 -12.72
N ALA A 348 31.44 -6.42 -11.98
CA ALA A 348 32.43 -7.50 -11.95
C ALA A 348 32.01 -8.64 -12.89
N GLU A 349 32.98 -9.40 -13.40
CA GLU A 349 32.76 -10.66 -14.13
C GLU A 349 31.87 -11.60 -13.29
N LEU A 350 31.04 -12.42 -13.98
CA LEU A 350 30.18 -13.37 -13.30
C LEU A 350 31.03 -14.40 -12.53
N PRO A 351 30.76 -14.61 -11.24
CA PRO A 351 31.56 -15.53 -10.46
C PRO A 351 31.36 -16.98 -10.90
N ARG A 352 32.44 -17.75 -10.94
CA ARG A 352 32.48 -19.16 -11.30
C ARG A 352 32.73 -20.02 -10.07
N GLY A 353 32.38 -21.31 -10.17
CA GLY A 353 32.59 -22.26 -9.09
C GLY A 353 32.61 -23.72 -9.57
N SER A 354 33.15 -24.62 -8.75
CA SER A 354 33.22 -26.05 -9.04
C SER A 354 32.39 -26.88 -8.05
N GLU A 355 31.69 -26.20 -7.16
CA GLU A 355 30.87 -26.79 -6.10
C GLU A 355 29.62 -27.45 -6.67
N THR A 356 29.08 -28.41 -5.94
CA THR A 356 27.86 -29.12 -6.30
C THR A 356 26.64 -28.41 -5.72
N VAL A 357 25.71 -28.00 -6.57
CA VAL A 357 24.47 -27.32 -6.23
C VAL A 357 23.29 -28.23 -6.55
N LEU A 358 22.46 -28.57 -5.56
CA LEU A 358 21.19 -29.25 -5.76
C LEU A 358 20.08 -28.22 -5.98
N VAL A 359 19.49 -28.23 -7.17
CA VAL A 359 18.38 -27.31 -7.54
C VAL A 359 17.06 -28.05 -7.38
N VAL A 360 16.18 -27.51 -6.55
CA VAL A 360 14.85 -28.08 -6.26
C VAL A 360 13.78 -27.04 -6.64
N GLU A 361 13.06 -27.32 -7.72
CA GLU A 361 12.07 -26.42 -8.32
C GLU A 361 11.03 -27.28 -9.05
N ASP A 362 9.75 -27.09 -8.80
CA ASP A 362 8.68 -27.86 -9.42
C ASP A 362 8.38 -27.41 -10.86
N ASP A 363 8.56 -26.12 -11.19
CA ASP A 363 8.46 -25.64 -12.57
C ASP A 363 9.65 -26.13 -13.41
N ASN A 364 9.36 -27.03 -14.37
CA ASN A 364 10.37 -27.64 -15.22
C ASN A 364 11.16 -26.64 -16.06
N GLN A 365 10.54 -25.54 -16.53
CA GLN A 365 11.23 -24.56 -17.37
C GLN A 365 12.14 -23.67 -16.54
N LEU A 366 11.70 -23.25 -15.37
CA LEU A 366 12.50 -22.48 -14.44
C LEU A 366 13.68 -23.29 -13.90
N ARG A 367 13.45 -24.56 -13.52
CA ARG A 367 14.51 -25.47 -13.09
C ARG A 367 15.60 -25.61 -14.14
N LYS A 368 15.23 -25.85 -15.41
CA LYS A 368 16.17 -25.95 -16.54
C LYS A 368 16.96 -24.66 -16.76
N LEU A 369 16.33 -23.51 -16.68
CA LEU A 369 17.01 -22.23 -16.77
C LEU A 369 18.06 -22.06 -15.69
N ILE A 370 17.71 -22.33 -14.42
CA ILE A 370 18.62 -22.23 -13.27
C ILE A 370 19.81 -23.14 -13.45
N VAL A 371 19.56 -24.40 -13.81
CA VAL A 371 20.59 -25.41 -14.05
C VAL A 371 21.55 -24.96 -15.17
N GLN A 372 21.01 -24.48 -16.30
CA GLN A 372 21.81 -23.97 -17.41
C GLN A 372 22.69 -22.79 -16.97
N VAL A 373 22.12 -21.82 -16.24
CA VAL A 373 22.88 -20.65 -15.72
C VAL A 373 24.02 -21.08 -14.82
N LEU A 374 23.81 -22.04 -13.90
CA LEU A 374 24.85 -22.52 -13.02
C LEU A 374 25.92 -23.33 -13.75
N GLN A 375 25.54 -24.16 -14.71
CA GLN A 375 26.49 -24.92 -15.54
C GLN A 375 27.35 -24.02 -16.42
N GLU A 376 26.83 -22.93 -16.97
CA GLU A 376 27.59 -21.92 -17.69
C GLU A 376 28.64 -21.21 -16.79
N GLN A 377 28.42 -21.23 -15.46
CA GLN A 377 29.39 -20.74 -14.46
C GLN A 377 30.24 -21.88 -13.85
N GLU A 378 30.28 -23.05 -14.49
CA GLU A 378 31.14 -24.20 -14.15
C GLU A 378 30.73 -24.94 -12.85
N TYR A 379 29.57 -24.63 -12.24
CA TYR A 379 29.05 -25.40 -11.09
C TYR A 379 28.57 -26.79 -11.53
N LYS A 380 28.79 -27.80 -10.66
CA LYS A 380 28.14 -29.10 -10.81
C LYS A 380 26.70 -29.00 -10.33
N THR A 381 25.72 -29.46 -11.13
CA THR A 381 24.30 -29.35 -10.78
C THR A 381 23.64 -30.71 -10.64
N LEU A 382 22.83 -30.85 -9.62
CA LEU A 382 21.87 -31.94 -9.44
C LEU A 382 20.46 -31.31 -9.50
N GLU A 383 19.48 -32.04 -10.02
CA GLU A 383 18.11 -31.54 -10.22
C GLU A 383 17.10 -32.41 -9.49
N ALA A 384 16.13 -31.79 -8.82
CA ALA A 384 14.96 -32.46 -8.28
C ALA A 384 13.69 -31.66 -8.63
N SER A 385 12.61 -32.35 -8.98
CA SER A 385 11.33 -31.78 -9.34
C SER A 385 10.37 -31.63 -8.15
N CYS A 386 10.71 -32.24 -7.03
CA CYS A 386 9.93 -32.20 -5.80
C CYS A 386 10.80 -32.53 -4.58
N GLY A 387 10.25 -32.34 -3.39
CA GLY A 387 10.96 -32.64 -2.13
C GLY A 387 11.35 -34.13 -1.97
N ASP A 388 10.52 -35.05 -2.44
CA ASP A 388 10.80 -36.48 -2.33
C ASP A 388 12.01 -36.89 -3.19
N ASP A 389 12.11 -36.38 -4.44
CA ASP A 389 13.27 -36.57 -5.31
C ASP A 389 14.54 -36.00 -4.70
N ALA A 390 14.45 -34.77 -4.14
CA ALA A 390 15.57 -34.13 -3.47
C ALA A 390 16.10 -34.93 -2.26
N LEU A 391 15.20 -35.46 -1.43
CA LEU A 391 15.53 -36.32 -0.30
C LEU A 391 16.20 -37.62 -0.75
N ALA A 392 15.76 -38.23 -1.85
CA ALA A 392 16.40 -39.41 -2.43
C ALA A 392 17.84 -39.07 -2.86
N ILE A 393 18.02 -37.93 -3.57
CA ILE A 393 19.36 -37.47 -3.97
C ILE A 393 20.25 -37.22 -2.75
N CYS A 394 19.75 -36.54 -1.71
CA CYS A 394 20.52 -36.29 -0.47
C CYS A 394 20.99 -37.60 0.22
N LYS A 395 20.19 -38.67 0.12
CA LYS A 395 20.54 -39.99 0.72
C LYS A 395 21.50 -40.82 -0.11
N GLU A 396 21.39 -40.77 -1.43
CA GLU A 396 22.12 -41.61 -2.36
C GLU A 396 23.44 -40.99 -2.84
N GLN A 397 23.55 -39.65 -2.79
CA GLN A 397 24.72 -38.93 -3.28
C GLN A 397 25.93 -39.16 -2.39
N LYS A 398 27.05 -39.60 -3.02
CA LYS A 398 28.34 -39.87 -2.32
C LYS A 398 29.24 -38.63 -2.27
N GLU A 399 29.11 -37.73 -3.25
CA GLU A 399 29.86 -36.46 -3.25
C GLU A 399 29.09 -35.41 -2.42
N PRO A 400 29.77 -34.50 -1.72
CA PRO A 400 29.12 -33.52 -0.87
C PRO A 400 28.28 -32.54 -1.74
N ILE A 401 27.04 -32.26 -1.30
CA ILE A 401 26.23 -31.17 -1.80
C ILE A 401 26.66 -29.92 -1.04
N HIS A 402 27.14 -28.90 -1.74
CA HIS A 402 27.67 -27.68 -1.11
C HIS A 402 26.54 -26.63 -0.89
N LEU A 403 25.57 -26.58 -1.81
CA LEU A 403 24.45 -25.66 -1.75
C LEU A 403 23.15 -26.35 -2.16
N LEU A 404 22.11 -26.17 -1.36
CA LEU A 404 20.73 -26.50 -1.70
C LEU A 404 20.01 -25.21 -2.14
N LEU A 405 19.69 -25.11 -3.43
CA LEU A 405 18.89 -24.03 -4.02
C LEU A 405 17.45 -24.52 -4.16
N VAL A 406 16.54 -24.03 -3.32
CA VAL A 406 15.21 -24.62 -3.17
C VAL A 406 14.10 -23.56 -3.28
N ASP A 407 13.05 -23.88 -4.04
CA ASP A 407 11.81 -23.08 -4.00
C ASP A 407 11.10 -23.29 -2.65
N VAL A 408 10.67 -22.18 -2.09
CA VAL A 408 9.92 -22.18 -0.84
C VAL A 408 8.56 -22.86 -1.02
N VAL A 409 7.87 -22.60 -2.15
CA VAL A 409 6.53 -23.10 -2.41
C VAL A 409 6.55 -24.22 -3.43
N MET A 410 6.41 -25.41 -2.93
CA MET A 410 6.32 -26.61 -3.77
C MET A 410 5.13 -27.46 -3.33
N PRO A 411 4.53 -28.24 -4.24
CA PRO A 411 3.48 -29.19 -3.90
C PRO A 411 3.92 -30.26 -2.90
N ARG A 412 3.04 -30.62 -1.97
CA ARG A 412 3.23 -31.68 -0.95
C ARG A 412 4.21 -31.36 0.18
N MET A 413 5.41 -30.85 -0.12
CA MET A 413 6.44 -30.52 0.84
C MET A 413 7.04 -29.16 0.50
N ASN A 414 6.94 -28.18 1.39
CA ASN A 414 7.55 -26.88 1.18
C ASN A 414 9.08 -26.94 1.35
N GLY A 415 9.78 -25.92 0.81
CA GLY A 415 11.24 -25.88 0.82
C GLY A 415 11.86 -25.91 2.22
N ILE A 416 11.19 -25.36 3.23
CA ILE A 416 11.68 -25.35 4.63
C ILE A 416 11.64 -26.77 5.20
N GLN A 417 10.50 -27.44 5.07
CA GLN A 417 10.35 -28.82 5.53
C GLN A 417 11.35 -29.76 4.83
N LEU A 418 11.65 -29.49 3.54
CA LEU A 418 12.65 -30.23 2.82
C LEU A 418 14.05 -30.05 3.45
N VAL A 419 14.46 -28.81 3.70
CA VAL A 419 15.75 -28.47 4.29
C VAL A 419 15.91 -29.14 5.67
N GLU A 420 14.88 -29.06 6.53
CA GLU A 420 14.88 -29.73 7.83
C GLU A 420 15.13 -31.24 7.70
N ARG A 421 14.41 -31.91 6.78
CA ARG A 421 14.59 -33.35 6.56
C ARG A 421 15.93 -33.72 5.91
N CYS A 422 16.46 -32.85 5.02
CA CYS A 422 17.80 -33.09 4.46
C CYS A 422 18.90 -32.96 5.53
N ARG A 423 18.75 -32.05 6.49
CA ARG A 423 19.68 -31.90 7.63
C ARG A 423 19.68 -33.12 8.57
N GLU A 424 18.55 -33.84 8.69
CA GLU A 424 18.47 -35.08 9.46
C GLU A 424 19.34 -36.23 8.87
N VAL A 425 19.72 -36.12 7.59
CA VAL A 425 20.55 -37.12 6.87
C VAL A 425 22.05 -36.87 7.02
N ASP A 426 22.45 -35.92 7.87
CA ASP A 426 23.85 -35.61 8.25
C ASP A 426 24.72 -35.01 7.13
N GLN A 427 24.17 -34.08 6.34
CA GLN A 427 24.93 -33.32 5.34
C GLN A 427 25.05 -31.84 5.75
N GLU A 428 26.27 -31.37 5.90
CA GLU A 428 26.57 -29.93 6.01
C GLU A 428 26.49 -29.29 4.63
N PHE A 429 25.37 -28.61 4.33
CA PHE A 429 25.19 -27.82 3.11
C PHE A 429 24.65 -26.44 3.46
N LYS A 430 24.98 -25.48 2.61
CA LYS A 430 24.41 -24.13 2.64
C LYS A 430 23.06 -24.12 1.94
N VAL A 431 22.19 -23.16 2.28
CA VAL A 431 20.84 -23.08 1.71
C VAL A 431 20.60 -21.70 1.12
N LEU A 432 20.06 -21.68 -0.09
CA LEU A 432 19.50 -20.49 -0.74
C LEU A 432 18.04 -20.78 -1.11
N TYR A 433 17.14 -20.05 -0.46
CA TYR A 433 15.73 -20.16 -0.78
C TYR A 433 15.36 -19.27 -1.98
N MET A 434 14.52 -19.79 -2.88
CA MET A 434 13.90 -19.02 -3.94
C MET A 434 12.45 -18.72 -3.53
N SER A 435 12.02 -17.47 -3.62
CA SER A 435 10.67 -17.08 -3.20
C SER A 435 10.04 -16.10 -4.17
N GLY A 436 8.74 -16.29 -4.48
CA GLY A 436 7.88 -15.28 -5.08
C GLY A 436 7.29 -14.38 -3.98
N ASP A 437 6.76 -13.21 -4.36
CA ASP A 437 6.23 -12.19 -3.42
C ASP A 437 5.04 -12.65 -2.57
N ALA A 438 4.33 -13.71 -2.96
CA ALA A 438 3.05 -14.09 -2.38
C ALA A 438 3.14 -15.05 -1.18
N ASP A 439 4.26 -15.76 -1.01
CA ASP A 439 4.31 -16.98 -0.20
C ASP A 439 4.85 -16.78 1.21
N SER A 440 5.13 -15.56 1.54
CA SER A 440 6.15 -15.22 2.52
C SER A 440 5.69 -14.93 3.95
N VAL A 441 4.41 -14.71 4.25
CA VAL A 441 4.02 -14.18 5.57
C VAL A 441 4.14 -15.18 6.72
N THR A 442 3.89 -16.45 6.47
CA THR A 442 3.99 -17.47 7.55
C THR A 442 5.41 -18.03 7.66
N ILE A 443 6.12 -18.10 6.53
CA ILE A 443 7.44 -18.73 6.40
C ILE A 443 8.57 -17.75 6.74
N HIS A 444 8.40 -16.45 6.43
CA HIS A 444 9.45 -15.44 6.65
C HIS A 444 9.62 -14.98 8.10
N HIS A 445 8.62 -15.07 8.95
CA HIS A 445 8.81 -14.71 10.36
C HIS A 445 9.86 -15.65 11.00
N ASP A 446 9.85 -16.93 10.63
CA ASP A 446 10.82 -17.91 11.12
C ASP A 446 12.16 -17.84 10.37
N VAL A 447 12.15 -17.47 9.07
CA VAL A 447 13.32 -17.41 8.18
C VAL A 447 14.14 -16.13 8.36
N LEU A 448 13.50 -14.95 8.50
CA LEU A 448 14.21 -13.68 8.73
C LEU A 448 14.79 -13.55 10.14
N VAL A 449 14.11 -14.12 11.14
CA VAL A 449 14.63 -14.16 12.53
C VAL A 449 15.90 -15.02 12.62
N ALA A 450 16.09 -15.98 11.69
CA ALA A 450 17.23 -16.90 11.68
C ALA A 450 18.41 -16.48 10.75
N GLY A 451 18.37 -15.33 10.09
CA GLY A 451 19.46 -14.89 9.18
C GLY A 451 19.58 -15.73 7.91
N ILE A 452 18.50 -16.26 7.36
CA ILE A 452 18.47 -17.22 6.26
C ILE A 452 18.61 -16.54 4.91
N ASN A 453 19.45 -17.11 4.04
CA ASN A 453 19.73 -16.60 2.70
C ASN A 453 18.58 -16.88 1.72
N TYR A 454 18.08 -15.85 1.01
CA TYR A 454 17.04 -15.98 -0.02
C TYR A 454 17.30 -15.13 -1.27
N ILE A 455 16.68 -15.54 -2.38
CA ILE A 455 16.63 -14.78 -3.63
C ILE A 455 15.18 -14.65 -4.09
N ARG A 456 14.78 -13.44 -4.46
CA ARG A 456 13.42 -13.12 -4.87
C ARG A 456 13.21 -13.34 -6.37
N LYS A 457 12.13 -14.03 -6.75
CA LYS A 457 11.64 -14.15 -8.12
C LYS A 457 10.80 -12.90 -8.50
N PRO A 458 10.97 -12.31 -9.72
CA PRO A 458 11.89 -12.72 -10.76
C PRO A 458 13.32 -12.19 -10.51
N PHE A 459 14.30 -13.06 -10.70
CA PHE A 459 15.72 -12.73 -10.59
C PHE A 459 16.42 -12.65 -11.96
N THR A 460 17.62 -12.08 -11.98
CA THR A 460 18.50 -12.04 -13.18
C THR A 460 19.58 -13.09 -13.08
N VAL A 461 20.20 -13.45 -14.20
CA VAL A 461 21.39 -14.31 -14.24
C VAL A 461 22.45 -13.80 -13.28
N GLN A 462 22.74 -12.48 -13.33
CA GLN A 462 23.76 -11.87 -12.46
C GLN A 462 23.41 -11.94 -10.98
N SER A 463 22.13 -11.69 -10.62
CA SER A 463 21.73 -11.73 -9.21
C SER A 463 21.78 -13.16 -8.63
N LEU A 464 21.38 -14.15 -9.42
CA LEU A 464 21.47 -15.55 -9.01
C LEU A 464 22.91 -15.98 -8.80
N THR A 465 23.78 -15.81 -9.79
CA THR A 465 25.20 -16.26 -9.73
C THR A 465 25.98 -15.57 -8.62
N ARG A 466 25.72 -14.25 -8.42
CA ARG A 466 26.35 -13.51 -7.32
C ARG A 466 25.89 -14.01 -5.96
N LYS A 467 24.57 -14.24 -5.77
CA LYS A 467 24.02 -14.69 -4.48
C LYS A 467 24.50 -16.11 -4.14
N VAL A 468 24.59 -16.98 -5.16
CA VAL A 468 25.17 -18.32 -5.00
C VAL A 468 26.63 -18.23 -4.53
N ARG A 469 27.43 -17.36 -5.15
CA ARG A 469 28.86 -17.21 -4.76
C ARG A 469 29.00 -16.60 -3.37
N GLU A 470 28.24 -15.54 -3.07
CA GLU A 470 28.22 -14.91 -1.74
C GLU A 470 28.01 -15.95 -0.64
N ILE A 471 26.98 -16.80 -0.80
CA ILE A 471 26.67 -17.83 0.18
C ILE A 471 27.77 -18.88 0.25
N LEU A 472 28.32 -19.32 -0.88
CA LEU A 472 29.37 -20.34 -0.90
C LEU A 472 30.68 -19.82 -0.29
N ASP A 473 30.93 -18.51 -0.33
CA ASP A 473 32.14 -17.87 0.24
C ASP A 473 31.97 -17.49 1.73
N GLU A 474 30.75 -17.41 2.26
CA GLU A 474 30.53 -17.19 3.70
C GLU A 474 31.12 -18.37 4.49
N ASP A 475 31.99 -18.10 5.48
CA ASP A 475 32.45 -19.15 6.40
C ASP A 475 31.27 -19.76 7.16
N LEU A 476 31.24 -21.08 7.28
CA LEU A 476 30.26 -21.81 8.09
C LEU A 476 30.43 -21.39 9.57
N ASN A 477 29.77 -20.32 9.99
CA ASN A 477 29.58 -20.03 11.40
C ASN A 477 28.48 -20.98 11.92
N PRO A 478 28.73 -21.90 12.81
CA PRO A 478 27.68 -22.72 13.40
C PRO A 478 26.78 -21.78 14.21
N ILE A 479 25.51 -21.74 13.82
CA ILE A 479 24.46 -21.10 14.63
C ILE A 479 24.39 -21.91 15.95
N VAL A 480 24.75 -21.23 17.03
CA VAL A 480 24.64 -21.73 18.41
C VAL A 480 23.16 -21.70 18.85
#